data_ab6e086ceb5678babcd48f457ffaad5b
#
_entry.id   ab6e086ceb5678babcd48f457ffaad5b
#
_cell.length_a   1.000
_cell.length_b   1.000
_cell.length_c   1.000
_cell.angle_alpha   90.00
_cell.angle_beta   90.00
_cell.angle_gamma   90.00
#
_symmetry.space_group_name_H-M   'P 1'
#
loop_
_entity.id
_entity.type
_entity.pdbx_description
1 polymer ?
#
loop_
_entity_poly.entity_id
_entity_poly.type
_entity_poly.pdbx_seq_one_letter_code
_entity_poly.pdbx_strand_id
1 'polypeptide(L)'
;MDENIKKQLDKIIGDPAKDMENLKADKDLIKKREEKPEPKKPTDIALKEDGSIDTKTVSEQYRAASIWIQSGMLPSSYNTPQKVITGIQYARELGLSGITALKQIAVIKGAPSIFGDLPLTLAMKSNKIKEIEEYWFDKKFDKISLENKNINTEVYGAYCRVKTLITEKEVTFTLDDAKKAGLIPAKADAAWTKYPRVMLKYRARTENLKDTVPTALNGLDVLEYNQNMTVDTIDVSVENQEGRAKELFDA
;
A
#
# COMPACT_ATOMS: atom_id res chain seq x y z
N MET A 1 4.85 27.68 -79.69
CA MET A 1 4.91 27.14 -78.36
C MET A 1 3.48 26.90 -77.91
N ASP A 2 3.06 25.62 -77.90
CA ASP A 2 1.64 25.21 -77.85
C ASP A 2 0.96 25.65 -76.54
N GLU A 3 -0.17 26.36 -76.70
CA GLU A 3 -1.02 26.77 -75.57
C GLU A 3 -1.45 25.62 -74.66
N ASN A 4 -1.42 24.38 -75.17
CA ASN A 4 -1.74 23.17 -74.46
C ASN A 4 -0.63 22.77 -73.49
N ILE A 5 0.63 23.06 -73.82
CA ILE A 5 1.76 22.77 -72.91
C ILE A 5 1.80 23.78 -71.78
N LYS A 6 1.41 25.00 -72.01
CA LYS A 6 1.31 26.02 -70.95
C LYS A 6 0.21 25.71 -69.93
N LYS A 7 -0.95 25.22 -70.41
CA LYS A 7 -2.04 24.76 -69.50
C LYS A 7 -1.71 23.52 -68.73
N GLN A 8 -0.83 22.63 -69.20
CA GLN A 8 -0.38 21.46 -68.45
C GLN A 8 0.71 21.86 -67.49
N LEU A 9 1.57 22.81 -67.75
CA LEU A 9 2.56 23.31 -66.79
C LEU A 9 1.91 24.07 -65.63
N ASP A 10 0.90 24.88 -65.87
CA ASP A 10 0.16 25.59 -64.83
C ASP A 10 -0.66 24.64 -63.91
N LYS A 11 -0.96 23.44 -64.39
CA LYS A 11 -1.61 22.42 -63.57
C LYS A 11 -0.63 21.59 -62.70
N ILE A 12 0.64 21.58 -63.06
CA ILE A 12 1.71 20.83 -62.37
C ILE A 12 2.40 21.77 -61.35
N ILE A 13 2.51 23.05 -61.68
CA ILE A 13 3.02 24.08 -60.78
C ILE A 13 1.78 24.57 -59.98
N GLY A 14 1.49 23.95 -58.84
CA GLY A 14 0.43 24.42 -57.96
C GLY A 14 0.55 25.90 -57.64
N ASP A 15 -0.57 26.54 -57.31
CA ASP A 15 -0.66 27.97 -57.05
C ASP A 15 0.30 28.36 -55.92
N PRO A 16 1.39 29.12 -56.19
CA PRO A 16 2.40 29.46 -55.19
C PRO A 16 1.84 30.22 -53.99
N ALA A 17 0.65 30.83 -54.14
CA ALA A 17 -0.03 31.51 -53.04
C ALA A 17 -0.63 30.51 -52.04
N LYS A 18 -1.16 29.37 -52.52
CA LYS A 18 -1.69 28.30 -51.67
C LYS A 18 -0.59 27.54 -50.95
N ASP A 19 0.54 27.32 -51.59
CA ASP A 19 1.68 26.64 -50.96
C ASP A 19 2.34 27.52 -49.89
N MET A 20 2.33 28.83 -50.04
CA MET A 20 2.79 29.77 -49.01
C MET A 20 1.83 29.84 -47.81
N GLU A 21 0.52 29.67 -48.03
CA GLU A 21 -0.49 29.66 -46.96
C GLU A 21 -0.44 28.36 -46.16
N ASN A 22 -0.25 27.22 -46.83
CA ASN A 22 -0.02 25.94 -46.21
C ASN A 22 1.30 25.90 -45.40
N LEU A 23 2.38 26.49 -45.91
CA LEU A 23 3.65 26.62 -45.19
C LEU A 23 3.55 27.54 -43.95
N LYS A 24 2.68 28.56 -43.97
CA LYS A 24 2.40 29.38 -42.77
C LYS A 24 1.59 28.62 -41.74
N ALA A 25 0.55 27.88 -42.18
CA ALA A 25 -0.27 27.03 -41.30
C ALA A 25 0.56 25.92 -40.62
N ASP A 26 1.48 25.28 -41.37
CA ASP A 26 2.40 24.28 -40.80
C ASP A 26 3.41 24.89 -39.82
N LYS A 27 3.92 26.10 -40.09
CA LYS A 27 4.78 26.83 -39.14
C LYS A 27 4.06 27.21 -37.84
N ASP A 28 2.79 27.57 -37.92
CA ASP A 28 1.97 27.87 -36.73
C ASP A 28 1.57 26.62 -35.96
N LEU A 29 1.38 25.49 -36.64
CA LEU A 29 1.19 24.16 -36.01
C LEU A 29 2.48 23.67 -35.32
N ILE A 30 3.64 23.89 -35.94
CA ILE A 30 4.94 23.56 -35.35
C ILE A 30 5.21 24.44 -34.12
N LYS A 31 4.95 25.78 -34.21
CA LYS A 31 5.04 26.66 -33.04
C LYS A 31 4.11 26.27 -31.91
N LYS A 32 2.86 25.88 -32.19
CA LYS A 32 1.94 25.33 -31.15
C LYS A 32 2.38 24.01 -30.57
N ARG A 33 3.16 23.19 -31.29
CA ARG A 33 3.75 21.93 -30.73
C ARG A 33 5.00 22.21 -29.91
N GLU A 34 5.74 23.27 -30.21
CA GLU A 34 6.93 23.67 -29.44
C GLU A 34 6.59 24.41 -28.13
N GLU A 35 5.37 25.00 -28.03
CA GLU A 35 4.80 25.46 -26.75
C GLU A 35 4.23 24.27 -25.93
N LYS A 36 4.97 23.16 -25.82
CA LYS A 36 4.76 22.25 -24.71
C LYS A 36 5.02 23.05 -23.42
N PRO A 37 4.08 23.07 -22.48
CA PRO A 37 4.33 23.73 -21.21
C PRO A 37 5.65 23.15 -20.66
N GLU A 38 6.62 24.01 -20.43
CA GLU A 38 7.87 23.62 -19.80
C GLU A 38 7.54 22.69 -18.62
N PRO A 39 8.21 21.53 -18.48
CA PRO A 39 7.99 20.67 -17.35
C PRO A 39 8.23 21.53 -16.10
N LYS A 40 7.15 21.80 -15.36
CA LYS A 40 7.22 22.60 -14.12
C LYS A 40 8.36 22.05 -13.30
N LYS A 41 9.32 22.94 -12.98
CA LYS A 41 10.49 22.59 -12.17
C LYS A 41 10.04 21.80 -10.93
N PRO A 42 10.84 20.84 -10.44
CA PRO A 42 10.46 19.94 -9.32
C PRO A 42 10.08 20.64 -8.01
N THR A 43 10.12 21.97 -7.97
CA THR A 43 10.02 22.81 -6.75
C THR A 43 8.61 23.17 -6.32
N ASP A 44 7.59 22.96 -7.13
CA ASP A 44 6.22 23.37 -6.77
C ASP A 44 5.40 22.19 -6.24
N ILE A 45 5.80 21.64 -5.10
CA ILE A 45 4.94 20.75 -4.32
C ILE A 45 4.06 21.67 -3.45
N ALA A 46 2.77 21.76 -3.80
CA ALA A 46 1.82 22.49 -3.00
C ALA A 46 1.60 21.75 -1.66
N LEU A 47 1.60 22.50 -0.56
CA LEU A 47 1.21 22.00 0.75
C LEU A 47 -0.24 22.40 1.01
N LYS A 48 -1.00 21.52 1.65
CA LYS A 48 -2.29 21.84 2.23
C LYS A 48 -2.13 22.68 3.49
N GLU A 49 -3.24 23.26 3.98
CA GLU A 49 -3.25 24.04 5.22
C GLU A 49 -2.74 23.26 6.44
N ASP A 50 -2.91 21.93 6.45
CA ASP A 50 -2.41 21.01 7.48
C ASP A 50 -0.92 20.64 7.31
N GLY A 51 -0.22 21.26 6.37
CA GLY A 51 1.18 20.96 6.05
C GLY A 51 1.41 19.66 5.28
N SER A 52 0.38 18.93 4.94
CA SER A 52 0.50 17.73 4.12
C SER A 52 0.71 18.07 2.65
N ILE A 53 1.41 17.20 1.92
CA ILE A 53 1.63 17.37 0.48
C ILE A 53 0.30 17.25 -0.25
N ASP A 54 -0.08 18.31 -1.00
CA ASP A 54 -1.26 18.27 -1.88
C ASP A 54 -0.88 17.61 -3.20
N THR A 55 -1.40 16.41 -3.43
CA THR A 55 -1.16 15.64 -4.66
C THR A 55 -2.48 15.45 -5.38
N LYS A 56 -2.75 16.31 -6.37
CA LYS A 56 -3.98 16.26 -7.18
C LYS A 56 -3.86 15.33 -8.38
N THR A 57 -2.67 15.21 -8.91
CA THR A 57 -2.39 14.40 -10.10
C THR A 57 -1.56 13.17 -9.75
N VAL A 58 -1.65 12.12 -10.59
CA VAL A 58 -0.82 10.92 -10.46
C VAL A 58 0.67 11.26 -10.53
N SER A 59 1.05 12.23 -11.37
CA SER A 59 2.44 12.68 -11.49
C SER A 59 2.96 13.32 -10.19
N GLU A 60 2.16 14.12 -9.51
CA GLU A 60 2.51 14.68 -8.20
C GLU A 60 2.62 13.60 -7.13
N GLN A 61 1.69 12.64 -7.12
CA GLN A 61 1.75 11.48 -6.22
C GLN A 61 3.03 10.67 -6.45
N TYR A 62 3.41 10.46 -7.70
CA TYR A 62 4.63 9.74 -8.05
C TYR A 62 5.89 10.45 -7.55
N ARG A 63 5.97 11.77 -7.71
CA ARG A 63 7.10 12.57 -7.20
C ARG A 63 7.16 12.54 -5.67
N ALA A 64 6.02 12.73 -5.01
CA ALA A 64 5.96 12.65 -3.54
C ALA A 64 6.39 11.26 -3.04
N ALA A 65 5.91 10.19 -3.66
CA ALA A 65 6.29 8.83 -3.32
C ALA A 65 7.80 8.60 -3.51
N SER A 66 8.40 9.14 -4.59
CA SER A 66 9.83 9.04 -4.83
C SER A 66 10.66 9.74 -3.74
N ILE A 67 10.23 10.91 -3.28
CA ILE A 67 10.86 11.63 -2.17
C ILE A 67 10.78 10.81 -0.88
N TRP A 68 9.63 10.23 -0.58
CA TRP A 68 9.45 9.42 0.63
C TRP A 68 10.30 8.15 0.62
N ILE A 69 10.48 7.51 -0.54
CA ILE A 69 11.40 6.37 -0.68
C ILE A 69 12.83 6.81 -0.43
N GLN A 70 13.27 7.90 -1.06
CA GLN A 70 14.63 8.44 -0.91
C GLN A 70 14.93 8.89 0.52
N SER A 71 13.93 9.30 1.29
CA SER A 71 14.10 9.67 2.70
C SER A 71 14.49 8.49 3.61
N GLY A 72 14.32 7.24 3.15
CA GLY A 72 14.57 6.04 3.95
C GLY A 72 13.59 5.82 5.11
N MET A 73 12.52 6.62 5.21
CA MET A 73 11.55 6.54 6.31
C MET A 73 10.48 5.45 6.11
N LEU A 74 10.34 4.92 4.90
CA LEU A 74 9.38 3.89 4.58
C LEU A 74 9.93 2.48 4.85
N PRO A 75 9.05 1.51 5.18
CA PRO A 75 9.43 0.11 5.21
C PRO A 75 10.02 -0.35 3.87
N SER A 76 10.99 -1.26 3.90
CA SER A 76 11.70 -1.76 2.71
C SER A 76 10.80 -2.38 1.64
N SER A 77 9.61 -2.85 2.02
CA SER A 77 8.59 -3.34 1.08
C SER A 77 8.08 -2.26 0.12
N TYR A 78 8.17 -0.98 0.50
CA TYR A 78 7.75 0.17 -0.30
C TYR A 78 8.93 0.77 -1.08
N ASN A 79 9.56 -0.02 -1.92
CA ASN A 79 10.78 0.34 -2.67
C ASN A 79 10.50 0.95 -4.05
N THR A 80 9.25 1.06 -4.47
CA THR A 80 8.85 1.72 -5.73
C THR A 80 7.73 2.72 -5.50
N PRO A 81 7.67 3.84 -6.26
CA PRO A 81 6.60 4.82 -6.13
C PRO A 81 5.21 4.23 -6.31
N GLN A 82 5.05 3.26 -7.20
CA GLN A 82 3.78 2.57 -7.44
C GLN A 82 3.28 1.86 -6.19
N LYS A 83 4.16 1.12 -5.48
CA LYS A 83 3.80 0.45 -4.22
C LYS A 83 3.38 1.45 -3.14
N VAL A 84 4.08 2.58 -3.06
CA VAL A 84 3.75 3.65 -2.11
C VAL A 84 2.38 4.24 -2.42
N ILE A 85 2.11 4.58 -3.68
CA ILE A 85 0.82 5.15 -4.11
C ILE A 85 -0.31 4.16 -3.82
N THR A 86 -0.14 2.88 -4.19
CA THR A 86 -1.13 1.84 -3.93
C THR A 86 -1.36 1.66 -2.43
N GLY A 87 -0.31 1.61 -1.62
CA GLY A 87 -0.41 1.52 -0.16
C GLY A 87 -1.17 2.70 0.46
N ILE A 88 -0.95 3.92 -0.05
CA ILE A 88 -1.69 5.11 0.40
C ILE A 88 -3.18 5.02 0.01
N GLN A 89 -3.50 4.49 -1.16
CA GLN A 89 -4.91 4.28 -1.56
C GLN A 89 -5.60 3.29 -0.60
N TYR A 90 -4.98 2.15 -0.30
CA TYR A 90 -5.49 1.22 0.70
C TYR A 90 -5.65 1.88 2.09
N ALA A 91 -4.67 2.67 2.51
CA ALA A 91 -4.77 3.40 3.76
C ALA A 91 -5.99 4.33 3.79
N ARG A 92 -6.26 5.06 2.69
CA ARG A 92 -7.43 5.95 2.56
C ARG A 92 -8.75 5.18 2.62
N GLU A 93 -8.85 4.03 1.96
CA GLU A 93 -10.04 3.17 2.02
C GLU A 93 -10.34 2.69 3.44
N LEU A 94 -9.30 2.47 4.26
CA LEU A 94 -9.40 2.16 5.68
C LEU A 94 -9.69 3.40 6.55
N GLY A 95 -9.82 4.58 5.94
CA GLY A 95 -9.96 5.85 6.65
C GLY A 95 -8.72 6.24 7.46
N LEU A 96 -7.55 5.76 7.03
CA LEU A 96 -6.25 6.13 7.58
C LEU A 96 -5.63 7.21 6.71
N SER A 97 -4.82 8.08 7.30
CA SER A 97 -4.17 9.16 6.58
C SER A 97 -2.65 9.11 6.74
N GLY A 98 -1.98 9.62 5.71
CA GLY A 98 -0.55 9.85 5.73
C GLY A 98 0.33 8.62 5.59
N ILE A 99 1.61 8.87 5.60
CA ILE A 99 2.69 7.89 5.44
C ILE A 99 2.77 6.91 6.62
N THR A 100 2.33 7.33 7.79
CA THR A 100 2.35 6.48 9.00
C THR A 100 1.53 5.22 8.86
N ALA A 101 0.45 5.26 8.06
CA ALA A 101 -0.35 4.07 7.76
C ALA A 101 0.46 3.00 7.02
N LEU A 102 1.41 3.38 6.17
CA LEU A 102 2.26 2.45 5.43
C LEU A 102 3.17 1.60 6.34
N LYS A 103 3.42 2.06 7.57
CA LYS A 103 4.20 1.29 8.56
C LYS A 103 3.43 0.09 9.13
N GLN A 104 2.13 0.05 8.95
CA GLN A 104 1.22 -0.99 9.47
C GLN A 104 0.50 -1.75 8.36
N ILE A 105 0.83 -1.45 7.11
CA ILE A 105 0.33 -2.15 5.92
C ILE A 105 1.52 -2.75 5.19
N ALA A 106 1.51 -4.06 4.99
CA ALA A 106 2.52 -4.76 4.19
C ALA A 106 1.88 -5.32 2.93
N VAL A 107 2.63 -5.38 1.84
CA VAL A 107 2.19 -6.07 0.62
C VAL A 107 2.87 -7.43 0.57
N ILE A 108 2.08 -8.50 0.69
CA ILE A 108 2.56 -9.87 0.74
C ILE A 108 1.97 -10.64 -0.44
N LYS A 109 2.83 -11.18 -1.30
CA LYS A 109 2.42 -11.88 -2.55
C LYS A 109 1.39 -11.09 -3.37
N GLY A 110 1.56 -9.76 -3.42
CA GLY A 110 0.66 -8.87 -4.16
C GLY A 110 -0.63 -8.47 -3.42
N ALA A 111 -0.90 -9.03 -2.23
CA ALA A 111 -2.05 -8.68 -1.42
C ALA A 111 -1.66 -7.74 -0.28
N PRO A 112 -2.41 -6.64 -0.04
CA PRO A 112 -2.20 -5.80 1.12
C PRO A 112 -2.63 -6.54 2.38
N SER A 113 -1.79 -6.51 3.39
CA SER A 113 -2.03 -7.13 4.69
C SER A 113 -1.77 -6.12 5.80
N ILE A 114 -2.64 -6.08 6.78
CA ILE A 114 -2.49 -5.24 7.98
C ILE A 114 -1.87 -6.06 9.11
N PHE A 115 -1.17 -5.41 10.04
CA PHE A 115 -0.50 -6.11 11.14
C PHE A 115 -0.41 -5.27 12.42
N GLY A 116 0.03 -5.91 13.50
CA GLY A 116 0.23 -5.28 14.80
C GLY A 116 -1.09 -4.85 15.45
N ASP A 117 -1.16 -3.60 15.85
CA ASP A 117 -2.35 -3.05 16.51
C ASP A 117 -3.36 -2.43 15.54
N LEU A 118 -3.06 -2.39 14.24
CA LEU A 118 -3.97 -1.80 13.24
C LEU A 118 -5.34 -2.51 13.17
N PRO A 119 -5.43 -3.86 13.21
CA PRO A 119 -6.72 -4.54 13.26
C PRO A 119 -7.60 -4.08 14.42
N LEU A 120 -7.01 -3.93 15.61
CA LEU A 120 -7.73 -3.42 16.79
C LEU A 120 -8.15 -1.96 16.59
N THR A 121 -7.25 -1.13 16.08
CA THR A 121 -7.53 0.29 15.80
C THR A 121 -8.72 0.46 14.86
N LEU A 122 -8.77 -0.31 13.77
CA LEU A 122 -9.89 -0.28 12.82
C LEU A 122 -11.18 -0.78 13.47
N ALA A 123 -11.10 -1.85 14.25
CA ALA A 123 -12.24 -2.41 14.94
C ALA A 123 -12.82 -1.42 15.97
N MET A 124 -11.98 -0.76 16.75
CA MET A 124 -12.39 0.28 17.70
C MET A 124 -12.99 1.51 16.98
N LYS A 125 -12.35 1.94 15.89
CA LYS A 125 -12.84 3.07 15.06
C LYS A 125 -14.22 2.81 14.47
N SER A 126 -14.59 1.54 14.23
CA SER A 126 -15.91 1.16 13.71
C SER A 126 -17.05 1.41 14.69
N ASN A 127 -16.77 1.71 15.96
CA ASN A 127 -17.73 1.84 17.06
C ASN A 127 -18.66 0.63 17.26
N LYS A 128 -18.28 -0.55 16.75
CA LYS A 128 -19.06 -1.78 16.89
C LYS A 128 -18.70 -2.56 18.14
N ILE A 129 -17.47 -2.37 18.67
CA ILE A 129 -17.00 -3.03 19.88
C ILE A 129 -17.47 -2.25 21.10
N LYS A 130 -18.13 -2.96 22.04
CA LYS A 130 -18.50 -2.45 23.35
C LYS A 130 -17.42 -2.72 24.39
N GLU A 131 -16.86 -3.90 24.33
CA GLU A 131 -15.88 -4.38 25.31
C GLU A 131 -14.91 -5.34 24.65
N ILE A 132 -13.64 -5.24 25.00
CA ILE A 132 -12.59 -6.18 24.67
C ILE A 132 -11.81 -6.52 25.91
N GLU A 133 -11.61 -7.82 26.15
CA GLU A 133 -10.76 -8.32 27.22
C GLU A 133 -9.68 -9.23 26.67
N GLU A 134 -8.45 -9.00 27.08
CA GLU A 134 -7.28 -9.77 26.64
C GLU A 134 -6.39 -10.09 27.83
N TYR A 135 -5.91 -11.35 27.91
CA TYR A 135 -4.91 -11.75 28.88
C TYR A 135 -4.11 -12.93 28.37
N TRP A 136 -3.01 -13.21 29.06
CA TRP A 136 -2.20 -14.43 28.86
C TRP A 136 -2.47 -15.40 29.95
N PHE A 137 -2.30 -16.69 29.65
CA PHE A 137 -2.48 -17.78 30.60
C PHE A 137 -1.35 -18.82 30.47
N ASP A 138 -1.14 -19.55 31.53
CA ASP A 138 -0.16 -20.63 31.63
C ASP A 138 -0.74 -21.98 31.15
N LYS A 139 0.04 -23.07 31.28
CA LYS A 139 -0.39 -24.43 30.91
C LYS A 139 -1.57 -24.96 31.71
N LYS A 140 -1.87 -24.37 32.86
CA LYS A 140 -3.03 -24.74 33.69
C LYS A 140 -4.25 -23.87 33.33
N PHE A 141 -4.11 -22.97 32.37
CA PHE A 141 -5.11 -21.97 31.99
C PHE A 141 -5.35 -20.90 33.06
N ASP A 142 -4.41 -20.76 34.02
CA ASP A 142 -4.45 -19.69 34.99
C ASP A 142 -3.96 -18.36 34.34
N LYS A 143 -4.69 -17.26 34.61
CA LYS A 143 -4.33 -15.95 34.14
C LYS A 143 -2.99 -15.50 34.72
N ILE A 144 -2.07 -15.10 33.84
CA ILE A 144 -0.75 -14.61 34.24
C ILE A 144 -0.82 -13.10 34.49
N SER A 145 -0.37 -12.67 35.69
CA SER A 145 -0.23 -11.22 35.96
C SER A 145 0.86 -10.59 35.10
N LEU A 146 0.64 -9.37 34.69
CA LEU A 146 1.65 -8.55 33.95
C LEU A 146 2.88 -8.24 34.81
N GLU A 147 2.76 -8.29 36.13
CA GLU A 147 3.86 -8.10 37.08
C GLU A 147 4.79 -9.34 37.19
N ASN A 148 4.36 -10.47 36.64
CA ASN A 148 5.17 -11.68 36.64
C ASN A 148 6.41 -11.51 35.78
N LYS A 149 7.60 -11.51 36.44
CA LYS A 149 8.90 -11.37 35.75
C LYS A 149 9.19 -12.51 34.76
N ASN A 150 8.58 -13.67 34.95
CA ASN A 150 8.76 -14.88 34.14
C ASN A 150 7.68 -15.03 33.06
N ILE A 151 6.86 -14.01 32.83
CA ILE A 151 5.72 -14.07 31.88
C ILE A 151 6.12 -14.58 30.48
N ASN A 152 7.32 -14.31 30.03
CA ASN A 152 7.80 -14.75 28.69
C ASN A 152 8.12 -16.25 28.64
N THR A 153 8.42 -16.89 29.77
CA THR A 153 8.74 -18.32 29.86
C THR A 153 7.55 -19.16 30.31
N GLU A 154 6.60 -18.57 31.02
CA GLU A 154 5.44 -19.27 31.56
C GLU A 154 4.21 -19.17 30.63
N VAL A 155 4.20 -18.19 29.69
CA VAL A 155 3.08 -18.04 28.80
C VAL A 155 2.88 -19.26 27.91
N TYR A 156 1.67 -19.81 27.94
CA TYR A 156 1.24 -20.92 27.12
C TYR A 156 0.26 -20.48 26.03
N GLY A 157 -0.61 -19.53 26.35
CA GLY A 157 -1.58 -19.03 25.40
C GLY A 157 -2.06 -17.61 25.71
N ALA A 158 -2.87 -17.09 24.81
CA ALA A 158 -3.56 -15.84 24.95
C ALA A 158 -5.07 -16.02 24.73
N TYR A 159 -5.83 -15.24 25.48
CA TYR A 159 -7.28 -15.13 25.41
C TYR A 159 -7.67 -13.77 24.89
N CYS A 160 -8.71 -13.74 24.07
CA CYS A 160 -9.37 -12.52 23.62
C CYS A 160 -10.87 -12.72 23.62
N ARG A 161 -11.59 -11.85 24.34
CA ARG A 161 -13.05 -11.75 24.31
C ARG A 161 -13.44 -10.41 23.67
N VAL A 162 -14.33 -10.46 22.70
CA VAL A 162 -14.89 -9.27 22.04
C VAL A 162 -16.39 -9.31 22.17
N LYS A 163 -16.96 -8.22 22.69
CA LYS A 163 -18.39 -8.02 22.83
C LYS A 163 -18.84 -6.85 21.96
N THR A 164 -19.84 -7.10 21.15
CA THR A 164 -20.54 -6.10 20.34
C THR A 164 -21.96 -5.87 20.87
N LEU A 165 -22.79 -5.16 20.11
CA LEU A 165 -24.22 -5.02 20.43
C LEU A 165 -25.01 -6.31 20.27
N ILE A 166 -24.57 -7.18 19.34
CA ILE A 166 -25.35 -8.33 18.88
C ILE A 166 -24.68 -9.67 19.12
N THR A 167 -23.37 -9.67 19.40
CA THR A 167 -22.61 -10.91 19.60
C THR A 167 -21.51 -10.74 20.63
N GLU A 168 -21.16 -11.82 21.28
CA GLU A 168 -20.03 -11.95 22.17
C GLU A 168 -19.27 -13.22 21.77
N LYS A 169 -17.96 -13.12 21.59
CA LYS A 169 -17.12 -14.25 21.20
C LYS A 169 -15.83 -14.27 21.99
N GLU A 170 -15.41 -15.47 22.33
CA GLU A 170 -14.16 -15.74 23.02
C GLU A 170 -13.27 -16.61 22.13
N VAL A 171 -11.99 -16.28 22.08
CA VAL A 171 -10.98 -17.03 21.34
C VAL A 171 -9.76 -17.22 22.22
N THR A 172 -9.26 -18.43 22.27
CA THR A 172 -7.95 -18.76 22.86
C THR A 172 -7.02 -19.25 21.77
N PHE A 173 -5.75 -18.87 21.87
CA PHE A 173 -4.72 -19.35 20.95
C PHE A 173 -3.48 -19.74 21.75
N THR A 174 -3.01 -20.97 21.57
CA THR A 174 -1.94 -21.57 22.38
C THR A 174 -0.65 -21.74 21.60
N LEU A 175 0.47 -21.98 22.29
CA LEU A 175 1.74 -22.35 21.66
C LEU A 175 1.63 -23.65 20.86
N ASP A 176 0.77 -24.59 21.30
CA ASP A 176 0.58 -25.83 20.55
C ASP A 176 -0.22 -25.62 19.28
N ASP A 177 -1.18 -24.69 19.27
CA ASP A 177 -1.86 -24.26 18.04
C ASP A 177 -0.89 -23.59 17.09
N ALA A 178 0.00 -22.73 17.61
CA ALA A 178 1.04 -22.09 16.81
C ALA A 178 2.02 -23.11 16.18
N LYS A 179 2.40 -24.15 16.92
CA LYS A 179 3.24 -25.26 16.41
C LYS A 179 2.51 -26.05 15.33
N LYS A 180 1.26 -26.46 15.59
CA LYS A 180 0.43 -27.20 14.61
C LYS A 180 0.23 -26.41 13.34
N ALA A 181 0.05 -25.10 13.43
CA ALA A 181 -0.09 -24.20 12.31
C ALA A 181 1.25 -23.87 11.60
N GLY A 182 2.39 -24.40 12.09
CA GLY A 182 3.71 -24.12 11.49
C GLY A 182 4.19 -22.67 11.64
N LEU A 183 3.65 -21.93 12.63
CA LEU A 183 3.96 -20.50 12.81
C LEU A 183 5.27 -20.27 13.57
N ILE A 184 5.79 -21.25 14.26
CA ILE A 184 7.03 -21.16 15.04
C ILE A 184 8.20 -21.62 14.15
N PRO A 185 8.92 -20.71 13.50
CA PRO A 185 10.04 -21.09 12.64
C PRO A 185 11.27 -21.47 13.48
N ALA A 186 12.15 -22.27 12.89
CA ALA A 186 13.43 -22.66 13.52
C ALA A 186 14.43 -21.49 13.68
N LYS A 187 14.18 -20.34 13.06
CA LYS A 187 15.06 -19.18 13.12
C LYS A 187 14.96 -18.45 14.46
N ALA A 188 16.10 -18.27 15.13
CA ALA A 188 16.16 -17.62 16.44
C ALA A 188 15.72 -16.14 16.44
N ASP A 189 15.81 -15.44 15.32
CA ASP A 189 15.45 -14.04 15.16
C ASP A 189 14.00 -13.80 14.74
N ALA A 190 13.23 -14.85 14.53
CA ALA A 190 11.82 -14.73 14.19
C ALA A 190 10.99 -14.13 15.34
N ALA A 191 9.95 -13.38 15.00
CA ALA A 191 9.07 -12.73 15.98
C ALA A 191 8.42 -13.73 16.95
N TRP A 192 8.04 -14.91 16.47
CA TRP A 192 7.48 -15.98 17.28
C TRP A 192 8.48 -16.53 18.33
N THR A 193 9.77 -16.52 18.01
CA THR A 193 10.83 -16.97 18.92
C THR A 193 11.19 -15.89 19.93
N LYS A 194 11.30 -14.63 19.48
CA LYS A 194 11.70 -13.50 20.33
C LYS A 194 10.55 -12.99 21.22
N TYR A 195 9.33 -12.97 20.69
CA TYR A 195 8.19 -12.32 21.31
C TYR A 195 6.93 -13.20 21.30
N PRO A 196 7.01 -14.47 21.79
CA PRO A 196 5.89 -15.42 21.69
C PRO A 196 4.61 -14.89 22.33
N ARG A 197 4.72 -14.22 23.47
CA ARG A 197 3.61 -13.59 24.17
C ARG A 197 2.84 -12.58 23.30
N VAL A 198 3.55 -11.74 22.56
CA VAL A 198 2.96 -10.73 21.69
C VAL A 198 2.26 -11.38 20.50
N MET A 199 2.91 -12.38 19.91
CA MET A 199 2.38 -13.11 18.75
C MET A 199 1.11 -13.90 19.11
N LEU A 200 1.09 -14.56 20.27
CA LEU A 200 -0.10 -15.24 20.77
C LEU A 200 -1.28 -14.29 20.93
N LYS A 201 -1.07 -13.11 21.54
CA LYS A 201 -2.10 -12.10 21.73
C LYS A 201 -2.63 -11.59 20.39
N TYR A 202 -1.76 -11.22 19.48
CA TYR A 202 -2.17 -10.78 18.15
C TYR A 202 -2.97 -11.84 17.41
N ARG A 203 -2.60 -13.09 17.52
CA ARG A 203 -3.30 -14.19 16.88
C ARG A 203 -4.71 -14.38 17.44
N ALA A 204 -4.86 -14.51 18.76
CA ALA A 204 -6.17 -14.65 19.41
C ALA A 204 -7.08 -13.45 19.11
N ARG A 205 -6.54 -12.22 19.20
CA ARG A 205 -7.25 -10.99 18.85
C ARG A 205 -7.74 -10.98 17.42
N THR A 206 -6.85 -11.26 16.49
CA THR A 206 -7.16 -11.18 15.05
C THR A 206 -8.23 -12.18 14.65
N GLU A 207 -8.15 -13.40 15.16
CA GLU A 207 -9.14 -14.43 14.90
C GLU A 207 -10.51 -14.01 15.41
N ASN A 208 -10.56 -13.48 16.64
CA ASN A 208 -11.81 -12.98 17.21
C ASN A 208 -12.38 -11.78 16.40
N LEU A 209 -11.55 -10.79 16.05
CA LEU A 209 -11.99 -9.61 15.29
C LEU A 209 -12.48 -9.95 13.88
N LYS A 210 -11.83 -10.89 13.19
CA LYS A 210 -12.27 -11.37 11.87
C LYS A 210 -13.68 -11.96 11.92
N ASP A 211 -14.00 -12.65 12.99
CA ASP A 211 -15.30 -13.30 13.15
C ASP A 211 -16.39 -12.35 13.69
N THR A 212 -16.00 -11.43 14.57
CA THR A 212 -16.94 -10.59 15.30
C THR A 212 -17.26 -9.29 14.56
N VAL A 213 -16.26 -8.67 13.91
CA VAL A 213 -16.38 -7.39 13.20
C VAL A 213 -15.70 -7.41 11.81
N PRO A 214 -16.03 -8.38 10.94
CA PRO A 214 -15.32 -8.55 9.66
C PRO A 214 -15.38 -7.30 8.78
N THR A 215 -16.47 -6.55 8.83
CA THR A 215 -16.64 -5.31 8.05
C THR A 215 -15.72 -4.18 8.50
N ALA A 216 -15.22 -4.21 9.74
CA ALA A 216 -14.27 -3.22 10.22
C ALA A 216 -12.86 -3.41 9.61
N LEU A 217 -12.56 -4.64 9.21
CA LEU A 217 -11.29 -5.00 8.57
C LEU A 217 -11.35 -4.94 7.04
N ASN A 218 -12.51 -4.59 6.45
CA ASN A 218 -12.73 -4.47 5.00
C ASN A 218 -12.24 -5.69 4.19
N GLY A 219 -12.30 -6.90 4.78
CA GLY A 219 -11.82 -8.12 4.14
C GLY A 219 -10.30 -8.19 3.97
N LEU A 220 -9.54 -7.26 4.54
CA LEU A 220 -8.09 -7.31 4.46
C LEU A 220 -7.52 -8.48 5.26
N ASP A 221 -6.47 -9.03 4.71
CA ASP A 221 -5.70 -10.03 5.40
C ASP A 221 -4.93 -9.41 6.57
N VAL A 222 -4.86 -10.16 7.66
CA VAL A 222 -4.01 -9.80 8.80
C VAL A 222 -2.79 -10.69 8.77
N LEU A 223 -1.61 -10.07 8.76
CA LEU A 223 -0.33 -10.75 8.58
C LEU A 223 -0.13 -11.88 9.59
N GLU A 224 -0.44 -11.64 10.84
CA GLU A 224 -0.29 -12.62 11.91
C GLU A 224 -1.22 -13.82 11.74
N TYR A 225 -2.31 -13.67 10.97
CA TYR A 225 -3.22 -14.77 10.62
C TYR A 225 -2.71 -15.59 9.44
N ASN A 226 -2.08 -14.97 8.47
CA ASN A 226 -1.68 -15.59 7.21
C ASN A 226 -0.18 -15.98 7.17
N GLN A 227 0.49 -16.15 8.29
CA GLN A 227 1.93 -16.43 8.37
C GLN A 227 2.40 -17.78 7.78
N ASN A 228 1.52 -18.60 7.24
CA ASN A 228 1.92 -19.64 6.27
C ASN A 228 2.41 -19.04 4.93
N MET A 229 2.28 -17.73 4.76
CA MET A 229 2.97 -16.99 3.70
C MET A 229 4.35 -16.61 4.25
N THR A 230 5.34 -17.46 4.01
CA THR A 230 6.73 -17.05 4.06
C THR A 230 6.82 -15.71 3.33
N VAL A 231 7.41 -14.72 3.98
CA VAL A 231 7.86 -13.49 3.32
C VAL A 231 9.07 -13.93 2.48
N ASP A 232 8.82 -14.77 1.48
CA ASP A 232 9.73 -14.87 0.37
C ASP A 232 9.58 -13.53 -0.32
N THR A 233 10.57 -12.69 -0.12
CA THR A 233 10.82 -11.53 -0.98
C THR A 233 10.61 -12.03 -2.38
N ILE A 234 9.47 -11.69 -2.97
CA ILE A 234 9.26 -11.89 -4.40
C ILE A 234 10.26 -10.93 -5.00
N ASP A 235 11.37 -11.49 -5.40
CA ASP A 235 12.25 -10.89 -6.39
C ASP A 235 11.44 -10.88 -7.70
N VAL A 236 10.54 -9.92 -7.81
CA VAL A 236 10.00 -9.54 -9.09
C VAL A 236 11.17 -8.87 -9.76
N SER A 237 11.87 -9.63 -10.57
CA SER A 237 12.90 -9.14 -11.48
C SER A 237 12.36 -7.85 -12.15
N VAL A 238 12.89 -6.74 -11.72
CA VAL A 238 12.49 -5.36 -12.10
C VAL A 238 12.81 -5.12 -13.59
N GLU A 239 13.56 -6.00 -14.22
CA GLU A 239 14.07 -5.85 -15.59
C GLU A 239 13.00 -5.75 -16.68
N ASN A 240 11.76 -6.19 -16.46
CA ASN A 240 10.73 -6.16 -17.50
C ASN A 240 9.62 -5.12 -17.31
N GLN A 241 9.60 -4.36 -16.21
CA GLN A 241 8.55 -3.38 -15.96
C GLN A 241 8.98 -1.92 -16.20
N GLU A 242 10.26 -1.61 -16.15
CA GLU A 242 10.75 -0.27 -16.46
C GLU A 242 10.60 0.09 -17.94
N GLY A 243 10.71 -0.88 -18.83
CA GLY A 243 10.47 -0.70 -20.27
C GLY A 243 9.01 -0.36 -20.59
N ARG A 244 8.05 -1.06 -20.00
CA ARG A 244 6.62 -0.84 -20.22
C ARG A 244 6.09 0.44 -19.57
N ALA A 245 6.62 0.82 -18.41
CA ALA A 245 6.24 2.08 -17.77
C ALA A 245 6.73 3.30 -18.57
N LYS A 246 7.92 3.21 -19.17
CA LYS A 246 8.44 4.29 -20.03
C LYS A 246 7.62 4.49 -21.30
N GLU A 247 7.18 3.43 -21.95
CA GLU A 247 6.33 3.49 -23.14
C GLU A 247 4.95 4.11 -22.88
N LEU A 248 4.41 3.95 -21.66
CA LEU A 248 3.11 4.51 -21.26
C LEU A 248 3.17 6.00 -20.88
N PHE A 249 4.36 6.52 -20.55
CA PHE A 249 4.54 7.92 -20.15
C PHE A 249 5.19 8.78 -21.24
N ASP A 250 5.76 8.18 -22.28
CA ASP A 250 6.35 8.86 -23.44
C ASP A 250 5.36 8.93 -24.64
N ALA A 251 4.15 8.37 -24.53
CA ALA A 251 3.04 8.46 -25.47
C ALA A 251 2.01 9.52 -25.02
#